data_961cf17a9a67cd85631955b5f7cd8da3
#
_entry.id   961cf17a9a67cd85631955b5f7cd8da3
#
_cell.length_a   1.000
_cell.length_b   1.000
_cell.length_c   1.000
_cell.angle_alpha   90.00
_cell.angle_beta   90.00
_cell.angle_gamma   90.00
#
_symmetry.space_group_name_H-M   'P 1'
#
loop_
_entity.id
_entity.type
_entity.pdbx_description
1 polymer ?
#
loop_
_entity_poly.entity_id
_entity_poly.type
_entity_poly.pdbx_seq_one_letter_code
_entity_poly.pdbx_strand_id
1 'polypeptide(L)'
;MALIRIESRQDTVVISFARPPANAFNLELAEELQARLDALAAQIPAGGVVVTGEGRAFSGGVDFKAVPGYTPEQRARMILHINAAITTLYGLPTATVAAVNGHAIGGAFVVMLACDARLAADTDAKLGLTEVTAGIPYPACPMEIVKAEIEPSYRRHLVLSGDIISPQVAHARGLIDELVAPQDLLQRAV
;
A
#
# COMPACT_ATOMS: atom_id res chain seq x y z
N MET A 1 -7.94 -4.62 19.18
CA MET A 1 -7.73 -5.62 18.10
C MET A 1 -6.51 -5.17 17.33
N ALA A 2 -5.67 -6.10 16.86
CA ALA A 2 -4.53 -5.76 16.00
C ALA A 2 -5.06 -5.16 14.69
N LEU A 3 -4.42 -4.09 14.21
CA LEU A 3 -4.77 -3.42 12.95
C LEU A 3 -3.97 -3.98 11.77
N ILE A 4 -2.88 -4.69 12.09
CA ILE A 4 -2.06 -5.46 11.15
C ILE A 4 -2.05 -6.90 11.60
N ARG A 5 -2.46 -7.82 10.72
CA ARG A 5 -2.31 -9.25 10.95
C ARG A 5 -1.06 -9.76 10.27
N ILE A 6 -0.30 -10.58 10.97
CA ILE A 6 0.89 -11.27 10.45
C ILE A 6 0.59 -12.76 10.41
N GLU A 7 0.82 -13.39 9.29
CA GLU A 7 0.69 -14.83 9.08
C GLU A 7 1.92 -15.36 8.37
N SER A 8 2.47 -16.49 8.82
CA SER A 8 3.52 -17.19 8.09
C SER A 8 2.88 -18.28 7.22
N ARG A 9 3.22 -18.26 5.95
CA ARG A 9 2.83 -19.28 4.97
C ARG A 9 4.08 -19.85 4.32
N GLN A 10 4.42 -21.07 4.69
CA GLN A 10 5.72 -21.65 4.34
C GLN A 10 6.84 -20.73 4.87
N ASP A 11 7.75 -20.27 4.01
CA ASP A 11 8.84 -19.36 4.36
C ASP A 11 8.49 -17.87 4.13
N THR A 12 7.27 -17.58 3.65
CA THR A 12 6.77 -16.24 3.33
C THR A 12 6.00 -15.66 4.50
N VAL A 13 6.19 -14.38 4.78
CA VAL A 13 5.38 -13.61 5.75
C VAL A 13 4.32 -12.81 5.02
N VAL A 14 3.06 -12.98 5.39
CA VAL A 14 1.93 -12.22 4.89
C VAL A 14 1.54 -11.15 5.91
N ILE A 15 1.58 -9.89 5.48
CA ILE A 15 1.11 -8.72 6.23
C ILE A 15 -0.27 -8.33 5.67
N SER A 16 -1.29 -8.35 6.51
CA SER A 16 -2.63 -7.94 6.11
C SER A 16 -3.08 -6.70 6.89
N PHE A 17 -3.49 -5.65 6.17
CA PHE A 17 -4.22 -4.55 6.80
C PHE A 17 -5.57 -5.07 7.31
N ALA A 18 -5.83 -4.96 8.61
CA ALA A 18 -6.99 -5.55 9.29
C ALA A 18 -7.86 -4.51 10.00
N ARG A 19 -8.13 -3.39 9.32
CA ARG A 19 -8.98 -2.28 9.80
C ARG A 19 -10.16 -2.05 8.86
N PRO A 20 -11.15 -2.97 8.85
CA PRO A 20 -12.32 -2.83 7.98
C PRO A 20 -13.12 -1.55 8.30
N PRO A 21 -13.95 -1.05 7.34
CA PRO A 21 -14.21 -1.68 6.05
C PRO A 21 -13.17 -1.36 4.96
N ALA A 22 -12.38 -0.31 5.13
CA ALA A 22 -11.53 0.23 4.08
C ALA A 22 -10.02 0.08 4.35
N ASN A 23 -9.61 -0.46 5.47
CA ASN A 23 -8.21 -0.55 5.89
C ASN A 23 -7.48 0.81 5.82
N ALA A 24 -8.22 1.90 6.13
CA ALA A 24 -7.72 3.26 5.99
C ALA A 24 -6.66 3.59 7.07
N PHE A 25 -5.62 4.33 6.68
CA PHE A 25 -4.51 4.71 7.54
C PHE A 25 -4.94 5.80 8.55
N ASN A 26 -4.99 5.43 9.81
CA ASN A 26 -5.01 6.33 10.95
C ASN A 26 -3.65 6.29 11.66
N LEU A 27 -3.48 7.06 12.73
CA LEU A 27 -2.21 7.11 13.46
C LEU A 27 -1.79 5.74 13.99
N GLU A 28 -2.71 5.02 14.60
CA GLU A 28 -2.45 3.71 15.23
C GLU A 28 -2.06 2.65 14.18
N LEU A 29 -2.73 2.63 13.03
CA LEU A 29 -2.37 1.71 11.94
C LEU A 29 -0.99 2.04 11.35
N ALA A 30 -0.67 3.33 11.21
CA ALA A 30 0.63 3.76 10.71
C ALA A 30 1.77 3.37 11.67
N GLU A 31 1.57 3.55 12.97
CA GLU A 31 2.51 3.14 14.01
C GLU A 31 2.70 1.62 14.05
N GLU A 32 1.61 0.85 14.00
CA GLU A 32 1.68 -0.62 13.98
C GLU A 32 2.35 -1.14 12.71
N LEU A 33 2.02 -0.57 11.53
CA LEU A 33 2.64 -0.96 10.26
C LEU A 33 4.16 -0.74 10.30
N GLN A 34 4.61 0.42 10.73
CA GLN A 34 6.04 0.68 10.86
C GLN A 34 6.70 -0.32 11.81
N ALA A 35 6.16 -0.53 13.00
CA ALA A 35 6.72 -1.47 13.96
C ALA A 35 6.83 -2.90 13.42
N ARG A 36 5.84 -3.35 12.62
CA ARG A 36 5.88 -4.67 11.97
C ARG A 36 6.94 -4.76 10.90
N LEU A 37 7.07 -3.75 10.06
CA LEU A 37 8.08 -3.70 9.01
C LEU A 37 9.50 -3.58 9.58
N ASP A 38 9.70 -2.80 10.64
CA ASP A 38 11.00 -2.71 11.33
C ASP A 38 11.40 -4.05 11.96
N ALA A 39 10.44 -4.79 12.54
CA ALA A 39 10.69 -6.13 13.05
C ALA A 39 11.08 -7.12 11.93
N LEU A 40 10.44 -7.03 10.77
CA LEU A 40 10.81 -7.84 9.60
C LEU A 40 12.16 -7.45 9.03
N ALA A 41 12.49 -6.17 8.99
CA ALA A 41 13.82 -5.71 8.58
C ALA A 41 14.94 -6.20 9.52
N ALA A 42 14.63 -6.36 10.80
CA ALA A 42 15.57 -6.94 11.78
C ALA A 42 15.69 -8.47 11.66
N GLN A 43 14.66 -9.15 11.15
CA GLN A 43 14.63 -10.62 10.98
C GLN A 43 13.98 -10.97 9.63
N ILE A 44 14.80 -10.93 8.58
CA ILE A 44 14.35 -11.11 7.19
C ILE A 44 13.77 -12.51 6.96
N PRO A 45 12.52 -12.66 6.49
CA PRO A 45 11.97 -13.96 6.14
C PRO A 45 12.61 -14.52 4.87
N ALA A 46 12.84 -15.84 4.83
CA ALA A 46 13.53 -16.49 3.72
C ALA A 46 12.71 -16.50 2.41
N GLY A 47 11.39 -16.63 2.52
CA GLY A 47 10.47 -16.68 1.36
C GLY A 47 9.94 -15.31 0.92
N GLY A 48 10.31 -14.23 1.60
CA GLY A 48 9.84 -12.90 1.24
C GLY A 48 8.63 -12.41 2.04
N VAL A 49 8.08 -11.27 1.62
CA VAL A 49 6.96 -10.58 2.29
C VAL A 49 5.83 -10.32 1.29
N VAL A 50 4.61 -10.71 1.64
CA VAL A 50 3.39 -10.36 0.90
C VAL A 50 2.63 -9.31 1.70
N VAL A 51 2.21 -8.23 1.06
CA VAL A 51 1.33 -7.21 1.64
C VAL A 51 -0.04 -7.29 0.99
N THR A 52 -1.09 -7.35 1.80
CA THR A 52 -2.49 -7.43 1.34
C THR A 52 -3.44 -6.71 2.31
N GLY A 53 -4.74 -6.70 2.00
CA GLY A 53 -5.78 -6.18 2.90
C GLY A 53 -6.81 -7.24 3.26
N GLU A 54 -7.44 -7.12 4.41
CA GLU A 54 -8.62 -7.93 4.74
C GLU A 54 -9.89 -7.35 4.12
N GLY A 55 -10.81 -8.23 3.76
CA GLY A 55 -12.10 -7.85 3.20
C GLY A 55 -12.01 -7.36 1.74
N ARG A 56 -12.67 -6.24 1.44
CA ARG A 56 -12.90 -5.77 0.06
C ARG A 56 -11.93 -4.67 -0.40
N ALA A 57 -11.00 -4.28 0.42
CA ALA A 57 -10.02 -3.25 0.09
C ALA A 57 -8.61 -3.71 0.46
N PHE A 58 -7.65 -3.37 -0.38
CA PHE A 58 -6.25 -3.37 0.01
C PHE A 58 -6.05 -2.29 1.08
N SER A 59 -6.24 -1.02 0.74
CA SER A 59 -6.44 0.08 1.68
C SER A 59 -7.01 1.31 0.97
N GLY A 60 -7.87 2.04 1.67
CA GLY A 60 -8.45 3.32 1.21
C GLY A 60 -7.53 4.53 1.39
N GLY A 61 -6.27 4.34 1.78
CA GLY A 61 -5.36 5.44 2.07
C GLY A 61 -5.68 6.13 3.41
N VAL A 62 -5.41 7.42 3.50
CA VAL A 62 -5.59 8.20 4.74
C VAL A 62 -7.05 8.21 5.21
N ASP A 63 -7.26 8.01 6.50
CA ASP A 63 -8.58 8.07 7.13
C ASP A 63 -9.07 9.51 7.31
N PHE A 64 -9.78 10.03 6.32
CA PHE A 64 -10.36 11.39 6.37
C PHE A 64 -11.47 11.57 7.42
N LYS A 65 -11.92 10.50 8.09
CA LYS A 65 -12.83 10.60 9.22
C LYS A 65 -12.09 10.81 10.55
N ALA A 66 -10.92 10.20 10.69
CA ALA A 66 -10.11 10.29 11.91
C ALA A 66 -9.23 11.56 11.92
N VAL A 67 -8.55 11.86 10.81
CA VAL A 67 -7.55 12.94 10.70
C VAL A 67 -8.06 14.34 11.06
N PRO A 68 -9.30 14.75 10.77
CA PRO A 68 -9.81 16.06 11.22
C PRO A 68 -9.80 16.25 12.73
N GLY A 69 -9.94 15.17 13.50
CA GLY A 69 -9.90 15.20 14.97
C GLY A 69 -8.50 15.20 15.57
N TYR A 70 -7.43 15.06 14.76
CA TYR A 70 -6.05 15.01 15.25
C TYR A 70 -5.47 16.40 15.50
N THR A 71 -4.62 16.48 16.52
CA THR A 71 -3.77 17.66 16.71
C THR A 71 -2.72 17.76 15.59
N PRO A 72 -2.09 18.92 15.38
CA PRO A 72 -0.99 19.06 14.42
C PRO A 72 0.14 18.03 14.66
N GLU A 73 0.47 17.76 15.92
CA GLU A 73 1.49 16.81 16.33
C GLU A 73 1.11 15.36 15.96
N GLN A 74 -0.15 14.98 16.17
CA GLN A 74 -0.68 13.66 15.78
C GLN A 74 -0.66 13.46 14.26
N ARG A 75 -1.02 14.50 13.50
CA ARG A 75 -0.94 14.46 12.03
C ARG A 75 0.49 14.30 11.55
N ALA A 76 1.43 15.07 12.14
CA ALA A 76 2.84 14.96 11.82
C ALA A 76 3.39 13.56 12.13
N ARG A 77 3.08 13.00 13.31
CA ARG A 77 3.45 11.63 13.69
C ARG A 77 2.91 10.60 12.70
N MET A 78 1.62 10.67 12.35
CA MET A 78 1.02 9.75 11.39
C MET A 78 1.77 9.75 10.05
N ILE A 79 2.07 10.93 9.50
CA ILE A 79 2.81 11.06 8.24
C ILE A 79 4.24 10.55 8.36
N LEU A 80 4.91 10.81 9.49
CA LEU A 80 6.26 10.27 9.74
C LEU A 80 6.26 8.74 9.77
N HIS A 81 5.31 8.11 10.46
CA HIS A 81 5.19 6.66 10.53
C HIS A 81 4.83 6.05 9.17
N ILE A 82 3.91 6.66 8.41
CA ILE A 82 3.60 6.22 7.03
C ILE A 82 4.86 6.28 6.15
N ASN A 83 5.60 7.40 6.19
CA ASN A 83 6.83 7.54 5.42
C ASN A 83 7.88 6.51 5.81
N ALA A 84 8.11 6.32 7.11
CA ALA A 84 9.06 5.35 7.61
C ALA A 84 8.67 3.91 7.21
N ALA A 85 7.40 3.53 7.37
CA ALA A 85 6.90 2.22 6.97
C ALA A 85 7.10 1.96 5.48
N ILE A 86 6.73 2.92 4.62
CA ILE A 86 6.91 2.80 3.16
C ILE A 86 8.40 2.72 2.79
N THR A 87 9.26 3.52 3.45
CA THR A 87 10.72 3.48 3.23
C THR A 87 11.30 2.12 3.63
N THR A 88 10.91 1.60 4.80
CA THR A 88 11.35 0.27 5.25
C THR A 88 10.90 -0.81 4.28
N LEU A 89 9.63 -0.79 3.84
CA LEU A 89 9.10 -1.75 2.86
C LEU A 89 9.88 -1.73 1.54
N TYR A 90 10.10 -0.54 0.97
CA TYR A 90 10.82 -0.36 -0.30
C TYR A 90 12.29 -0.79 -0.21
N GLY A 91 12.89 -0.67 0.97
CA GLY A 91 14.30 -1.03 1.21
C GLY A 91 14.51 -2.43 1.81
N LEU A 92 13.47 -3.28 1.94
CA LEU A 92 13.63 -4.62 2.50
C LEU A 92 14.55 -5.46 1.60
N PRO A 93 15.61 -6.08 2.14
CA PRO A 93 16.50 -6.92 1.34
C PRO A 93 15.95 -8.36 1.15
N THR A 94 14.70 -8.47 0.75
CA THR A 94 13.99 -9.70 0.42
C THR A 94 12.90 -9.39 -0.58
N ALA A 95 12.41 -10.40 -1.32
CA ALA A 95 11.32 -10.21 -2.26
C ALA A 95 10.06 -9.71 -1.57
N THR A 96 9.42 -8.69 -2.14
CA THR A 96 8.17 -8.12 -1.65
C THR A 96 7.08 -8.17 -2.73
N VAL A 97 5.89 -8.62 -2.37
CA VAL A 97 4.75 -8.74 -3.28
C VAL A 97 3.54 -7.99 -2.73
N ALA A 98 2.98 -7.08 -3.51
CA ALA A 98 1.66 -6.53 -3.23
C ALA A 98 0.57 -7.46 -3.80
N ALA A 99 -0.22 -8.07 -2.95
CA ALA A 99 -1.42 -8.81 -3.32
C ALA A 99 -2.64 -7.88 -3.17
N VAL A 100 -2.95 -7.13 -4.23
CA VAL A 100 -3.97 -6.06 -4.24
C VAL A 100 -5.35 -6.67 -4.39
N ASN A 101 -5.96 -7.00 -3.26
CA ASN A 101 -7.26 -7.67 -3.20
C ASN A 101 -8.48 -6.77 -3.46
N GLY A 102 -8.27 -5.46 -3.60
CA GLY A 102 -9.33 -4.47 -3.79
C GLY A 102 -8.79 -3.05 -3.93
N HIS A 103 -9.57 -2.05 -3.48
CA HIS A 103 -9.19 -0.65 -3.63
C HIS A 103 -7.82 -0.33 -3.00
N ALA A 104 -6.97 0.40 -3.74
CA ALA A 104 -5.69 0.93 -3.27
C ALA A 104 -5.58 2.42 -3.64
N ILE A 105 -5.80 3.30 -2.65
CA ILE A 105 -5.99 4.73 -2.86
C ILE A 105 -4.94 5.55 -2.12
N GLY A 106 -4.38 6.58 -2.78
CA GLY A 106 -3.42 7.50 -2.17
C GLY A 106 -2.19 6.78 -1.62
N GLY A 107 -1.87 6.97 -0.35
CA GLY A 107 -0.74 6.29 0.29
C GLY A 107 -0.76 4.75 0.17
N ALA A 108 -1.93 4.12 0.05
CA ALA A 108 -2.03 2.68 -0.20
C ALA A 108 -1.57 2.29 -1.61
N PHE A 109 -1.83 3.14 -2.60
CA PHE A 109 -1.27 2.95 -3.94
C PHE A 109 0.27 3.03 -3.91
N VAL A 110 0.82 3.92 -3.09
CA VAL A 110 2.29 3.99 -2.91
C VAL A 110 2.83 2.76 -2.19
N VAL A 111 2.13 2.21 -1.19
CA VAL A 111 2.51 0.93 -0.57
C VAL A 111 2.54 -0.20 -1.59
N MET A 112 1.57 -0.25 -2.51
CA MET A 112 1.58 -1.19 -3.63
C MET A 112 2.82 -0.99 -4.52
N LEU A 113 3.13 0.26 -4.89
CA LEU A 113 4.31 0.59 -5.71
C LEU A 113 5.63 0.28 -5.00
N ALA A 114 5.65 0.29 -3.66
CA ALA A 114 6.84 -0.01 -2.87
C ALA A 114 7.21 -1.50 -2.85
N CYS A 115 6.39 -2.38 -3.41
CA CYS A 115 6.69 -3.81 -3.54
C CYS A 115 7.35 -4.10 -4.88
N ASP A 116 8.23 -5.12 -4.91
CA ASP A 116 8.95 -5.55 -6.12
C ASP A 116 8.03 -6.13 -7.18
N ALA A 117 7.01 -6.89 -6.76
CA ALA A 117 5.97 -7.41 -7.65
C ALA A 117 4.58 -7.01 -7.16
N ARG A 118 3.67 -6.81 -8.10
CA ARG A 118 2.31 -6.29 -7.88
C ARG A 118 1.28 -7.14 -8.59
N LEU A 119 0.57 -7.98 -7.83
CA LEU A 119 -0.52 -8.78 -8.32
C LEU A 119 -1.83 -8.14 -7.90
N ALA A 120 -2.81 -8.05 -8.78
CA ALA A 120 -4.12 -7.52 -8.43
C ALA A 120 -5.24 -8.49 -8.75
N ALA A 121 -6.25 -8.51 -7.89
CA ALA A 121 -7.50 -9.19 -8.20
C ALA A 121 -8.16 -8.56 -9.43
N ASP A 122 -8.55 -9.39 -10.40
CA ASP A 122 -9.29 -8.94 -11.60
C ASP A 122 -10.73 -8.60 -11.22
N THR A 123 -10.95 -7.36 -10.81
CA THR A 123 -12.20 -6.82 -10.30
C THR A 123 -12.42 -5.38 -10.78
N ASP A 124 -13.51 -4.76 -10.32
CA ASP A 124 -13.82 -3.34 -10.49
C ASP A 124 -13.17 -2.45 -9.41
N ALA A 125 -12.06 -2.90 -8.80
CA ALA A 125 -11.35 -2.14 -7.79
C ALA A 125 -10.87 -0.78 -8.33
N LYS A 126 -10.68 0.17 -7.42
CA LYS A 126 -10.23 1.53 -7.71
C LYS A 126 -8.80 1.70 -7.23
N LEU A 127 -7.92 2.10 -8.11
CA LEU A 127 -6.52 2.36 -7.84
C LEU A 127 -6.19 3.82 -8.20
N GLY A 128 -5.39 4.52 -7.42
CA GLY A 128 -5.02 5.88 -7.82
C GLY A 128 -4.31 6.71 -6.75
N LEU A 129 -3.62 7.73 -7.24
CA LEU A 129 -2.95 8.77 -6.46
C LEU A 129 -3.88 9.97 -6.33
N THR A 130 -4.60 10.07 -5.22
CA THR A 130 -5.71 11.04 -5.05
C THR A 130 -5.36 12.24 -4.17
N GLU A 131 -4.11 12.43 -3.85
CA GLU A 131 -3.62 13.49 -2.96
C GLU A 131 -4.02 14.87 -3.44
N VAL A 132 -3.90 15.15 -4.75
CA VAL A 132 -4.27 16.43 -5.34
C VAL A 132 -5.77 16.73 -5.19
N THR A 133 -6.64 15.73 -5.35
CA THR A 133 -8.09 15.89 -5.19
C THR A 133 -8.50 15.99 -3.71
N ALA A 134 -7.69 15.38 -2.83
CA ALA A 134 -7.86 15.48 -1.38
C ALA A 134 -7.27 16.77 -0.78
N GLY A 135 -6.53 17.57 -1.56
CA GLY A 135 -5.89 18.80 -1.10
C GLY A 135 -4.75 18.57 -0.10
N ILE A 136 -4.07 17.43 -0.18
CA ILE A 136 -2.93 17.10 0.66
C ILE A 136 -1.64 17.03 -0.17
N PRO A 137 -0.48 17.45 0.39
CA PRO A 137 0.79 17.35 -0.31
C PRO A 137 1.27 15.91 -0.34
N TYR A 138 2.02 15.56 -1.38
CA TYR A 138 2.75 14.30 -1.42
C TYR A 138 3.94 14.37 -0.45
N PRO A 139 4.06 13.42 0.49
CA PRO A 139 5.27 13.31 1.28
C PRO A 139 6.48 12.95 0.41
N ALA A 140 7.70 13.31 0.86
CA ALA A 140 8.90 13.18 0.03
C ALA A 140 9.20 11.74 -0.40
N CYS A 141 9.22 10.78 0.55
CA CYS A 141 9.52 9.40 0.23
C CYS A 141 8.49 8.77 -0.73
N PRO A 142 7.16 8.85 -0.48
CA PRO A 142 6.15 8.45 -1.46
C PRO A 142 6.35 9.03 -2.85
N MET A 143 6.71 10.31 -2.95
CA MET A 143 6.94 10.95 -4.25
C MET A 143 8.18 10.38 -4.96
N GLU A 144 9.25 10.05 -4.24
CA GLU A 144 10.43 9.42 -4.87
C GLU A 144 10.13 8.02 -5.39
N ILE A 145 9.32 7.23 -4.66
CA ILE A 145 8.84 5.92 -5.15
C ILE A 145 7.96 6.10 -6.39
N VAL A 146 7.01 7.03 -6.36
CA VAL A 146 6.18 7.35 -7.55
C VAL A 146 7.04 7.77 -8.74
N LYS A 147 8.16 8.47 -8.51
CA LYS A 147 9.10 8.83 -9.57
C LYS A 147 9.89 7.64 -10.11
N ALA A 148 10.24 6.70 -9.26
CA ALA A 148 10.99 5.51 -9.64
C ALA A 148 10.14 4.49 -10.39
N GLU A 149 8.89 4.27 -9.91
CA GLU A 149 8.06 3.15 -10.33
C GLU A 149 7.08 3.48 -11.46
N ILE A 150 6.81 4.76 -11.73
CA ILE A 150 5.86 5.16 -12.78
C ILE A 150 6.59 5.91 -13.91
N GLU A 151 6.34 5.46 -15.13
CA GLU A 151 6.85 6.10 -16.34
C GLU A 151 6.51 7.61 -16.36
N PRO A 152 7.46 8.52 -16.71
CA PRO A 152 7.32 9.96 -16.51
C PRO A 152 6.06 10.61 -17.09
N SER A 153 5.63 10.20 -18.28
CA SER A 153 4.45 10.80 -18.93
C SER A 153 3.17 10.41 -18.19
N TYR A 154 3.04 9.14 -17.82
CA TYR A 154 1.88 8.63 -17.11
C TYR A 154 1.85 9.06 -15.65
N ARG A 155 3.01 9.13 -14.99
CA ARG A 155 3.16 9.70 -13.65
C ARG A 155 2.63 11.12 -13.59
N ARG A 156 3.06 11.98 -14.55
CA ARG A 156 2.58 13.36 -14.63
C ARG A 156 1.05 13.41 -14.72
N HIS A 157 0.45 12.54 -15.53
CA HIS A 157 -0.99 12.44 -15.63
C HIS A 157 -1.63 12.08 -14.29
N LEU A 158 -1.28 10.94 -13.69
CA LEU A 158 -1.87 10.46 -12.44
C LEU A 158 -1.72 11.45 -11.28
N VAL A 159 -0.51 12.01 -11.10
CA VAL A 159 -0.24 12.93 -9.97
C VAL A 159 -1.00 14.24 -10.09
N LEU A 160 -1.17 14.78 -11.31
CA LEU A 160 -1.83 16.07 -11.52
C LEU A 160 -3.36 15.96 -11.66
N SER A 161 -3.88 14.85 -12.19
CA SER A 161 -5.33 14.67 -12.32
C SER A 161 -5.96 14.09 -11.05
N GLY A 162 -5.23 13.24 -10.30
CA GLY A 162 -5.80 12.44 -9.22
C GLY A 162 -6.79 11.39 -9.71
N ASP A 163 -6.62 10.93 -10.96
CA ASP A 163 -7.53 9.98 -11.57
C ASP A 163 -7.53 8.62 -10.88
N ILE A 164 -8.69 8.01 -10.87
CA ILE A 164 -8.91 6.64 -10.45
C ILE A 164 -8.90 5.74 -11.68
N ILE A 165 -8.10 4.70 -11.64
CA ILE A 165 -7.97 3.69 -12.70
C ILE A 165 -8.39 2.31 -12.19
N SER A 166 -8.75 1.41 -13.10
CA SER A 166 -9.02 0.01 -12.77
C SER A 166 -7.72 -0.83 -12.72
N PRO A 167 -7.75 -2.02 -12.10
CA PRO A 167 -6.62 -2.96 -12.16
C PRO A 167 -6.17 -3.30 -13.59
N GLN A 168 -7.12 -3.41 -14.52
CA GLN A 168 -6.85 -3.70 -15.94
C GLN A 168 -6.08 -2.54 -16.60
N VAL A 169 -6.47 -1.30 -16.32
CA VAL A 169 -5.74 -0.11 -16.81
C VAL A 169 -4.36 -0.05 -16.16
N ALA A 170 -4.25 -0.31 -14.86
CA ALA A 170 -2.98 -0.34 -14.15
C ALA A 170 -2.04 -1.41 -14.72
N HIS A 171 -2.55 -2.60 -15.03
CA HIS A 171 -1.80 -3.68 -15.69
C HIS A 171 -1.33 -3.27 -17.10
N ALA A 172 -2.21 -2.71 -17.91
CA ALA A 172 -1.85 -2.23 -19.25
C ALA A 172 -0.80 -1.09 -19.22
N ARG A 173 -0.62 -0.43 -18.08
CA ARG A 173 0.38 0.63 -17.85
C ARG A 173 1.63 0.14 -17.11
N GLY A 174 1.75 -1.16 -16.84
CA GLY A 174 2.89 -1.74 -16.12
C GLY A 174 2.96 -1.38 -14.63
N LEU A 175 1.84 -0.93 -14.04
CA LEU A 175 1.75 -0.66 -12.60
C LEU A 175 1.34 -1.90 -11.79
N ILE A 176 0.73 -2.86 -12.46
CA ILE A 176 0.40 -4.21 -11.99
C ILE A 176 1.06 -5.20 -12.94
N ASP A 177 1.74 -6.19 -12.40
CA ASP A 177 2.46 -7.19 -13.17
C ASP A 177 1.53 -8.32 -13.65
N GLU A 178 0.56 -8.70 -12.81
CA GLU A 178 -0.36 -9.81 -13.11
C GLU A 178 -1.77 -9.52 -12.58
N LEU A 179 -2.78 -9.84 -13.40
CA LEU A 179 -4.19 -9.88 -12.98
C LEU A 179 -4.54 -11.34 -12.62
N VAL A 180 -5.07 -11.54 -11.43
CA VAL A 180 -5.35 -12.85 -10.87
C VAL A 180 -6.82 -12.96 -10.49
N ALA A 181 -7.43 -14.13 -10.67
CA ALA A 181 -8.78 -14.37 -10.15
C ALA A 181 -8.80 -14.12 -8.62
N PRO A 182 -9.80 -13.42 -8.08
CA PRO A 182 -9.79 -12.96 -6.68
C PRO A 182 -9.52 -14.06 -5.64
N GLN A 183 -10.05 -15.27 -5.88
CA GLN A 183 -9.89 -16.43 -5.01
C GLN A 183 -8.45 -17.00 -5.00
N ASP A 184 -7.68 -16.75 -6.06
CA ASP A 184 -6.35 -17.32 -6.26
C ASP A 184 -5.23 -16.34 -5.89
N LEU A 185 -5.58 -15.04 -5.69
CA LEU A 185 -4.64 -13.96 -5.53
C LEU A 185 -3.57 -14.21 -4.45
N LEU A 186 -4.01 -14.58 -3.24
CA LEU A 186 -3.07 -14.76 -2.13
C LEU A 186 -2.21 -16.01 -2.31
N GLN A 187 -2.76 -17.08 -2.87
CA GLN A 187 -1.99 -18.29 -3.20
C GLN A 187 -0.94 -18.00 -4.27
N ARG A 188 -1.27 -17.17 -5.25
CA ARG A 188 -0.36 -16.80 -6.33
C ARG A 188 0.75 -15.85 -5.86
N ALA A 189 0.47 -15.03 -4.84
CA ALA A 189 1.42 -14.06 -4.28
C ALA A 189 2.42 -14.69 -3.29
N VAL A 190 2.10 -15.82 -2.69
CA VAL A 190 2.98 -16.62 -1.79
C VAL A 190 3.82 -17.60 -2.61
#